data_c942bbad41596736cd467714d5c74271
#
_entry.id   c942bbad41596736cd467714d5c74271
#
_cell.length_a   1.000
_cell.length_b   1.000
_cell.length_c   1.000
_cell.angle_alpha   90.00
_cell.angle_beta   90.00
_cell.angle_gamma   90.00
#
_symmetry.space_group_name_H-M   'P 1'
#
loop_
_entity.id
_entity.type
_entity.pdbx_description
1 polymer ?
#
loop_
_entity_poly.entity_id
_entity_poly.type
_entity_poly.pdbx_seq_one_letter_code
_entity_poly.pdbx_strand_id
1 'polypeptide(L)'
;MNFIDAVKAYFFKWNDFQSRSSRSEYWWASLFVTLASLPVGFILGALIGLIFAISGLSETAMEATIAIIMLPIQIFLIVASTSLVIRRLHDVDRSGWWYLIIFTVIGIIPLLVWYCTKGTSGDNRFGKDPLEKIRYL
;
A
#
# COMPACT_ATOMS: atom_id res chain seq x y z
N MET A 1 -2.55 -2.44 -16.39
CA MET A 1 -3.52 -2.90 -15.35
C MET A 1 -4.52 -1.78 -15.15
N ASN A 2 -5.82 -2.10 -15.08
CA ASN A 2 -6.87 -1.12 -14.76
C ASN A 2 -6.95 -0.87 -13.25
N PHE A 3 -7.76 0.10 -12.83
CA PHE A 3 -7.93 0.50 -11.43
C PHE A 3 -8.43 -0.66 -10.55
N ILE A 4 -9.49 -1.35 -10.99
CA ILE A 4 -10.11 -2.44 -10.21
C ILE A 4 -9.14 -3.60 -9.98
N ASP A 5 -8.40 -3.98 -11.01
CA ASP A 5 -7.40 -5.05 -10.89
C ASP A 5 -6.24 -4.66 -9.98
N ALA A 6 -5.84 -3.39 -9.98
CA ALA A 6 -4.80 -2.89 -9.09
C ALA A 6 -5.24 -2.92 -7.62
N VAL A 7 -6.50 -2.53 -7.34
CA VAL A 7 -7.09 -2.62 -6.00
C VAL A 7 -7.20 -4.07 -5.53
N LYS A 8 -7.68 -4.97 -6.39
CA LYS A 8 -7.70 -6.41 -6.08
C LYS A 8 -6.29 -6.94 -5.79
N ALA A 9 -5.32 -6.60 -6.65
CA ALA A 9 -3.93 -7.02 -6.44
C ALA A 9 -3.35 -6.50 -5.12
N TYR A 10 -3.69 -5.28 -4.70
CA TYR A 10 -3.28 -4.72 -3.42
C TYR A 10 -3.73 -5.59 -2.24
N PHE A 11 -5.00 -6.01 -2.23
CA PHE A 11 -5.54 -6.84 -1.15
C PHE A 11 -5.10 -8.31 -1.24
N PHE A 12 -5.04 -8.91 -2.43
CA PHE A 12 -4.67 -10.32 -2.57
C PHE A 12 -3.16 -10.58 -2.41
N LYS A 13 -2.33 -9.58 -2.75
CA LYS A 13 -0.86 -9.66 -2.66
C LYS A 13 -0.30 -8.84 -1.50
N TRP A 14 -1.07 -8.67 -0.43
CA TRP A 14 -0.71 -7.83 0.69
C TRP A 14 0.60 -8.22 1.39
N ASN A 15 0.96 -9.51 1.36
CA ASN A 15 2.18 -10.09 1.94
C ASN A 15 3.13 -10.68 0.89
N ASP A 16 2.98 -10.34 -0.37
CA ASP A 16 3.87 -10.78 -1.44
C ASP A 16 5.05 -9.82 -1.59
N PHE A 17 6.19 -10.19 -1.02
CA PHE A 17 7.43 -9.43 -1.07
C PHE A 17 8.40 -9.92 -2.15
N GLN A 18 8.01 -10.83 -3.03
CA GLN A 18 8.90 -11.49 -3.98
C GLN A 18 8.63 -11.11 -5.43
N SER A 19 7.37 -10.95 -5.79
CA SER A 19 6.97 -10.67 -7.17
C SER A 19 7.26 -9.23 -7.62
N ARG A 20 6.81 -8.87 -8.82
CA ARG A 20 6.98 -7.54 -9.42
C ARG A 20 5.63 -6.84 -9.55
N SER A 21 5.63 -5.51 -9.46
CA SER A 21 4.44 -4.67 -9.65
C SER A 21 4.67 -3.62 -10.73
N SER A 22 3.79 -3.56 -11.72
CA SER A 22 3.86 -2.57 -12.79
C SER A 22 3.58 -1.15 -12.27
N ARG A 23 3.99 -0.11 -13.05
CA ARG A 23 3.69 1.29 -12.70
C ARG A 23 2.19 1.54 -12.50
N SER A 24 1.35 1.00 -13.39
CA SER A 24 -0.09 1.18 -13.28
C SER A 24 -0.68 0.50 -12.05
N GLU A 25 -0.18 -0.68 -11.66
CA GLU A 25 -0.58 -1.34 -10.41
C GLU A 25 -0.23 -0.48 -9.20
N TYR A 26 1.03 -0.02 -9.15
CA TYR A 26 1.52 0.80 -8.05
C TYR A 26 0.71 2.10 -7.87
N TRP A 27 0.56 2.89 -8.95
CA TRP A 27 -0.09 4.19 -8.85
C TRP A 27 -1.60 4.10 -8.60
N TRP A 28 -2.31 3.14 -9.23
CA TRP A 28 -3.73 2.95 -8.98
C TRP A 28 -4.01 2.45 -7.56
N ALA A 29 -3.21 1.52 -7.04
CA ALA A 29 -3.34 1.05 -5.67
C ALA A 29 -3.00 2.16 -4.65
N SER A 30 -1.93 2.93 -4.87
CA SER A 30 -1.56 4.07 -4.01
C SER A 30 -2.64 5.14 -3.99
N LEU A 31 -3.21 5.47 -5.14
CA LEU A 31 -4.33 6.41 -5.25
C LEU A 31 -5.55 5.91 -4.47
N PHE A 32 -5.90 4.64 -4.64
CA PHE A 32 -7.01 4.02 -3.89
C PHE A 32 -6.79 4.13 -2.38
N VAL A 33 -5.63 3.71 -1.88
CA VAL A 33 -5.33 3.74 -0.44
C VAL A 33 -5.42 5.17 0.10
N THR A 34 -4.85 6.15 -0.61
CA THR A 34 -4.87 7.56 -0.21
C THR A 34 -6.30 8.11 -0.17
N LEU A 35 -7.10 7.86 -1.21
CA LEU A 35 -8.47 8.36 -1.29
C LEU A 35 -9.43 7.64 -0.33
N ALA A 36 -9.21 6.35 -0.07
CA ALA A 36 -10.07 5.56 0.81
C ALA A 36 -9.75 5.80 2.29
N SER A 37 -8.51 6.09 2.65
CA SER A 37 -8.11 6.25 4.06
C SER A 37 -8.83 7.38 4.78
N LEU A 38 -9.04 8.52 4.12
CA LEU A 38 -9.69 9.68 4.73
C LEU A 38 -11.17 9.44 5.07
N PRO A 39 -12.06 9.04 4.11
CA PRO A 39 -13.46 8.81 4.43
C PRO A 39 -13.66 7.62 5.38
N VAL A 40 -12.89 6.55 5.23
CA VAL A 40 -12.97 5.39 6.13
C VAL A 40 -12.58 5.78 7.56
N GLY A 41 -11.48 6.50 7.74
CA GLY A 41 -11.05 6.99 9.05
C GLY A 41 -12.07 7.93 9.67
N PHE A 42 -12.65 8.84 8.89
CA PHE A 42 -13.69 9.77 9.36
C PHE A 42 -14.97 9.03 9.79
N ILE A 43 -15.47 8.10 8.98
CA ILE A 43 -16.69 7.34 9.28
C ILE A 43 -16.49 6.49 10.54
N LEU A 44 -15.39 5.76 10.63
CA LEU A 44 -15.09 4.92 11.81
C LEU A 44 -14.92 5.79 13.07
N GLY A 45 -14.20 6.90 12.98
CA GLY A 45 -14.04 7.82 14.10
C GLY A 45 -15.38 8.43 14.55
N ALA A 46 -16.22 8.86 13.62
CA ALA A 46 -17.54 9.40 13.93
C ALA A 46 -18.47 8.37 14.58
N LEU A 47 -18.47 7.12 14.08
CA LEU A 47 -19.28 6.04 14.64
C LEU A 47 -18.84 5.70 16.07
N ILE A 48 -17.54 5.56 16.30
CA ILE A 48 -16.98 5.29 17.63
C ILE A 48 -17.32 6.45 18.56
N GLY A 49 -17.08 7.70 18.14
CA GLY A 49 -17.38 8.88 18.94
C GLY A 49 -18.87 8.97 19.31
N LEU A 50 -19.77 8.65 18.40
CA LEU A 50 -21.21 8.62 18.65
C LEU A 50 -21.58 7.56 19.70
N ILE A 51 -21.03 6.33 19.55
CA ILE A 51 -21.30 5.25 20.51
C ILE A 51 -20.84 5.66 21.92
N PHE A 52 -19.67 6.26 22.04
CA PHE A 52 -19.16 6.71 23.33
C PHE A 52 -19.95 7.89 23.93
N ALA A 53 -20.39 8.83 23.09
CA ALA A 53 -21.24 9.95 23.54
C ALA A 53 -22.58 9.47 24.15
N ILE A 54 -23.10 8.35 23.65
CA ILE A 54 -24.37 7.78 24.13
C ILE A 54 -24.15 6.85 25.35
N SER A 55 -23.03 6.13 25.38
CA SER A 55 -22.75 5.11 26.39
C SER A 55 -22.30 5.66 27.73
N GLY A 56 -21.83 6.92 27.80
CA GLY A 56 -21.28 7.52 29.03
C GLY A 56 -20.00 6.84 29.52
N LEU A 57 -19.32 6.07 28.69
CA LEU A 57 -18.04 5.44 29.00
C LEU A 57 -16.93 6.49 29.12
N SER A 58 -15.87 6.15 29.86
CA SER A 58 -14.74 7.04 30.08
C SER A 58 -13.93 7.26 28.81
N GLU A 59 -13.19 8.39 28.73
CA GLU A 59 -12.28 8.71 27.62
C GLU A 59 -11.21 7.61 27.43
N THR A 60 -10.70 7.06 28.52
CA THR A 60 -9.72 5.95 28.46
C THR A 60 -10.29 4.69 27.81
N ALA A 61 -11.57 4.39 28.05
CA ALA A 61 -12.23 3.26 27.38
C ALA A 61 -12.42 3.54 25.88
N MET A 62 -12.68 4.78 25.50
CA MET A 62 -12.75 5.19 24.09
C MET A 62 -11.40 5.03 23.39
N GLU A 63 -10.34 5.56 23.98
CA GLU A 63 -8.98 5.43 23.41
C GLU A 63 -8.56 3.98 23.23
N ALA A 64 -8.79 3.14 24.25
CA ALA A 64 -8.51 1.71 24.18
C ALA A 64 -9.30 1.02 23.06
N THR A 65 -10.57 1.34 22.89
CA THR A 65 -11.42 0.78 21.84
C THR A 65 -10.93 1.19 20.45
N ILE A 66 -10.60 2.48 20.27
CA ILE A 66 -10.03 2.98 19.01
C ILE A 66 -8.72 2.24 18.70
N ALA A 67 -7.83 2.12 19.68
CA ALA A 67 -6.55 1.44 19.48
C ALA A 67 -6.73 -0.03 19.09
N ILE A 68 -7.62 -0.78 19.77
CA ILE A 68 -7.89 -2.18 19.47
C ILE A 68 -8.44 -2.38 18.04
N ILE A 69 -9.31 -1.48 17.59
CA ILE A 69 -9.91 -1.57 16.24
C ILE A 69 -8.94 -1.09 15.17
N MET A 70 -8.22 0.03 15.40
CA MET A 70 -7.37 0.66 14.39
C MET A 70 -6.03 -0.02 14.22
N LEU A 71 -5.45 -0.59 15.28
CA LEU A 71 -4.12 -1.20 15.22
C LEU A 71 -4.02 -2.33 14.17
N PRO A 72 -4.92 -3.33 14.13
CA PRO A 72 -4.83 -4.38 13.11
C PRO A 72 -5.04 -3.83 11.69
N ILE A 73 -5.89 -2.84 11.51
CA ILE A 73 -6.11 -2.17 10.21
C ILE A 73 -4.84 -1.47 9.76
N GLN A 74 -4.19 -0.71 10.66
CA GLN A 74 -2.95 -0.01 10.37
C GLN A 74 -1.80 -0.97 10.05
N ILE A 75 -1.65 -2.05 10.82
CA ILE A 75 -0.65 -3.09 10.55
C ILE A 75 -0.87 -3.69 9.15
N PHE A 76 -2.11 -4.05 8.82
CA PHE A 76 -2.44 -4.56 7.49
C PHE A 76 -2.06 -3.55 6.38
N LEU A 77 -2.44 -2.29 6.51
CA LEU A 77 -2.14 -1.25 5.53
C LEU A 77 -0.63 -1.01 5.39
N ILE A 78 0.12 -1.01 6.49
CA ILE A 78 1.58 -0.88 6.48
C ILE A 78 2.22 -2.05 5.72
N VAL A 79 1.83 -3.29 6.04
CA VAL A 79 2.38 -4.49 5.40
C VAL A 79 2.04 -4.52 3.91
N ALA A 80 0.76 -4.27 3.54
CA ALA A 80 0.31 -4.26 2.17
C ALA A 80 0.98 -3.16 1.33
N SER A 81 1.12 -1.95 1.89
CA SER A 81 1.78 -0.84 1.21
C SER A 81 3.29 -1.08 1.05
N THR A 82 3.94 -1.63 2.08
CA THR A 82 5.35 -2.01 2.02
C THR A 82 5.58 -3.10 0.96
N SER A 83 4.72 -4.12 0.92
CA SER A 83 4.75 -5.16 -0.11
C SER A 83 4.63 -4.56 -1.52
N LEU A 84 3.67 -3.65 -1.74
CA LEU A 84 3.48 -2.98 -3.02
C LEU A 84 4.73 -2.19 -3.45
N VAL A 85 5.33 -1.44 -2.52
CA VAL A 85 6.57 -0.67 -2.77
C VAL A 85 7.73 -1.58 -3.13
N ILE A 86 7.95 -2.66 -2.37
CA ILE A 86 9.02 -3.62 -2.63
C ILE A 86 8.84 -4.27 -4.00
N ARG A 87 7.63 -4.72 -4.35
CA ARG A 87 7.32 -5.26 -5.67
C ARG A 87 7.55 -4.23 -6.79
N ARG A 88 7.32 -2.95 -6.51
CA ARG A 88 7.63 -1.88 -7.46
C ARG A 88 9.13 -1.67 -7.65
N LEU A 89 9.94 -1.75 -6.59
CA LEU A 89 11.40 -1.71 -6.67
C LEU A 89 11.94 -2.91 -7.45
N HIS A 90 11.39 -4.09 -7.22
CA HIS A 90 11.73 -5.30 -7.97
C HIS A 90 11.45 -5.15 -9.48
N ASP A 91 10.42 -4.42 -9.86
CA ASP A 91 10.09 -4.19 -11.27
C ASP A 91 11.12 -3.33 -12.01
N VAL A 92 11.84 -2.46 -11.30
CA VAL A 92 12.98 -1.68 -11.82
C VAL A 92 14.35 -2.31 -11.48
N ASP A 93 14.36 -3.61 -11.20
CA ASP A 93 15.54 -4.42 -10.85
C ASP A 93 16.33 -3.88 -9.63
N ARG A 94 15.60 -3.30 -8.67
CA ARG A 94 16.16 -2.84 -7.39
C ARG A 94 15.71 -3.75 -6.26
N SER A 95 16.63 -4.02 -5.32
CA SER A 95 16.29 -4.76 -4.11
C SER A 95 15.30 -3.98 -3.24
N GLY A 96 14.35 -4.68 -2.60
CA GLY A 96 13.40 -4.09 -1.67
C GLY A 96 14.04 -3.35 -0.49
N TRP A 97 15.28 -3.68 -0.13
CA TRP A 97 16.03 -2.96 0.91
C TRP A 97 16.23 -1.47 0.62
N TRP A 98 16.21 -1.07 -0.65
CA TRP A 98 16.25 0.34 -1.02
C TRP A 98 15.05 1.14 -0.50
N TYR A 99 13.96 0.49 -0.10
CA TYR A 99 12.85 1.17 0.56
C TYR A 99 13.29 1.87 1.87
N LEU A 100 14.28 1.33 2.58
CA LEU A 100 14.75 1.91 3.85
C LEU A 100 15.33 3.33 3.71
N ILE A 101 15.72 3.75 2.51
CA ILE A 101 16.17 5.14 2.29
C ILE A 101 15.05 6.17 2.50
N ILE A 102 13.78 5.74 2.60
CA ILE A 102 12.65 6.62 2.91
C ILE A 102 12.84 7.32 4.27
N PHE A 103 13.58 6.71 5.20
CA PHE A 103 13.91 7.31 6.49
C PHE A 103 14.91 8.46 6.40
N THR A 104 15.47 8.69 5.22
CA THR A 104 16.30 9.85 4.93
C THR A 104 15.51 10.82 4.06
N VAL A 105 15.56 12.11 4.37
CA VAL A 105 14.84 13.14 3.59
C VAL A 105 15.27 13.11 2.11
N ILE A 106 16.56 12.90 1.86
CA ILE A 106 17.14 12.85 0.50
C ILE A 106 16.68 11.58 -0.25
N GLY A 107 16.43 10.49 0.46
CA GLY A 107 16.04 9.19 -0.12
C GLY A 107 14.67 9.18 -0.78
N ILE A 108 13.81 10.15 -0.48
CA ILE A 108 12.48 10.26 -1.12
C ILE A 108 12.62 10.52 -2.62
N ILE A 109 13.60 11.31 -3.04
CA ILE A 109 13.81 11.66 -4.46
C ILE A 109 14.10 10.43 -5.31
N PRO A 110 15.14 9.62 -5.04
CA PRO A 110 15.39 8.43 -5.84
C PRO A 110 14.24 7.40 -5.79
N LEU A 111 13.54 7.26 -4.67
CA LEU A 111 12.36 6.39 -4.60
C LEU A 111 11.27 6.84 -5.56
N LEU A 112 10.93 8.12 -5.59
CA LEU A 112 9.94 8.67 -6.52
C LEU A 112 10.36 8.46 -7.98
N VAL A 113 11.65 8.68 -8.30
CA VAL A 113 12.18 8.41 -9.64
C VAL A 113 11.97 6.95 -10.02
N TRP A 114 12.30 5.99 -9.14
CA TRP A 114 12.12 4.56 -9.42
C TRP A 114 10.64 4.15 -9.53
N TYR A 115 9.75 4.77 -8.76
CA TYR A 115 8.30 4.51 -8.88
C TYR A 115 7.74 5.02 -10.22
N CYS A 116 8.30 6.08 -10.79
CA CYS A 116 7.93 6.63 -12.08
C CYS A 116 8.66 5.98 -13.27
N THR A 117 9.84 5.36 -13.06
CA THR A 117 10.64 4.74 -14.14
C THR A 117 9.92 3.54 -14.74
N LYS A 118 10.08 3.29 -16.04
CA LYS A 118 9.57 2.07 -16.69
C LYS A 118 10.26 0.85 -16.10
N GLY A 119 9.48 -0.20 -15.78
CA GLY A 119 10.01 -1.48 -15.33
C GLY A 119 10.87 -2.15 -16.39
N THR A 120 11.73 -3.09 -15.96
CA THR A 120 12.55 -3.90 -16.87
C THR A 120 11.66 -4.72 -17.80
N SER A 121 11.94 -4.66 -19.10
CA SER A 121 11.24 -5.46 -20.10
C SER A 121 11.70 -6.91 -20.02
N GLY A 122 10.75 -7.85 -20.01
CA GLY A 122 11.03 -9.27 -19.82
C GLY A 122 11.30 -9.64 -18.37
N ASP A 123 11.73 -10.87 -18.15
CA ASP A 123 12.01 -11.40 -16.83
C ASP A 123 13.28 -10.77 -16.27
N ASN A 124 13.29 -10.58 -14.94
CA ASN A 124 14.47 -10.17 -14.20
C ASN A 124 14.68 -11.10 -12.98
N ARG A 125 15.70 -10.82 -12.18
CA ARG A 125 16.03 -11.66 -10.99
C ARG A 125 14.91 -11.78 -9.96
N PHE A 126 13.86 -10.96 -10.03
CA PHE A 126 12.71 -10.98 -9.12
C PHE A 126 11.46 -11.61 -9.75
N GLY A 127 11.53 -12.09 -10.98
CA GLY A 127 10.46 -12.85 -11.63
C GLY A 127 9.99 -12.28 -12.96
N LYS A 128 8.82 -12.78 -13.38
CA LYS A 128 8.24 -12.50 -14.69
C LYS A 128 7.81 -11.04 -14.85
N ASP A 129 7.85 -10.57 -16.11
CA ASP A 129 7.34 -9.25 -16.48
C ASP A 129 5.83 -9.16 -16.18
N PRO A 130 5.38 -8.27 -15.29
CA PRO A 130 3.97 -8.13 -14.96
C PRO A 130 3.10 -7.66 -16.13
N LEU A 131 3.71 -7.17 -17.22
CA LEU A 131 3.05 -6.72 -18.44
C LEU A 131 3.11 -7.74 -19.58
N GLU A 132 3.70 -8.89 -19.39
CA GLU A 132 3.86 -9.91 -20.44
C GLU A 132 2.53 -10.30 -21.09
N LYS A 133 1.49 -10.56 -20.27
CA LYS A 133 0.15 -10.91 -20.75
C LYS A 133 -0.54 -9.82 -21.60
N ILE A 134 -0.17 -8.57 -21.41
CA ILE A 134 -0.78 -7.42 -22.11
C ILE A 134 -0.08 -7.18 -23.45
N ARG A 135 1.16 -7.63 -23.61
CA ARG A 135 1.98 -7.40 -24.80
C ARG A 135 1.60 -8.31 -25.97
N TYR A 136 0.88 -9.41 -25.71
CA TYR A 136 0.44 -10.39 -26.70
C TYR A 136 -1.06 -10.35 -26.99
N LEU A 137 -1.79 -9.37 -26.47
CA LEU A 137 -3.19 -9.05 -26.78
C LEU A 137 -3.27 -7.80 -27.64
#